data_2a7bdf1fe7fedd8f2c48bdc339acdae8
#
_entry.id   2a7bdf1fe7fedd8f2c48bdc339acdae8
#
_cell.length_a   1.000
_cell.length_b   1.000
_cell.length_c   1.000
_cell.angle_alpha   90.00
_cell.angle_beta   90.00
_cell.angle_gamma   90.00
#
_symmetry.space_group_name_H-M   'P 1'
#
loop_
_entity.id
_entity.type
_entity.pdbx_description
1 polymer ?
#
loop_
_entity_poly.entity_id
_entity_poly.type
_entity_poly.pdbx_seq_one_letter_code
_entity_poly.pdbx_strand_id
1 'polypeptide(L)'
;MKKIKLGDLCVPSAGQLKKDSDELIDYIDISSVDNETKKVTGYQTLLFEEAPSRARKTVKKGSILVSTVRPNLNAVAMLEEDTPNISVASTGFCVLDSKENVDNRFILNFCKSKTFINAMVAQATGASYPAVSDKIVRAALVPDYTYEEQCNISEVLDKVSNVIEKRKAELCSLDDLIKARFVELFGDPIINSKGLETKELNEVLVLKAGDFTAASDISVEPTEINIYPCYGGNGIRGYVAEYNQEGEYSLVGRQGALSGNVQYATGKFKNTEHALLVKPIIQMNSIWLNQLLLNLDLKRYQTGAAQPGLSVKNLQEIHIIMVPIDEQRQFAEFVKQIDKSKLQKFSAA
;
A
#
# COMPACT_ATOMS: atom_id res chain seq x y z
N MET A 1 19.88 25.52 -14.15
CA MET A 1 19.21 24.60 -15.08
C MET A 1 17.99 25.29 -15.65
N LYS A 2 17.84 25.34 -16.96
CA LYS A 2 16.70 25.96 -17.63
C LYS A 2 15.45 25.11 -17.38
N LYS A 3 14.29 25.75 -17.25
CA LYS A 3 13.00 25.09 -17.06
C LYS A 3 12.01 25.60 -18.08
N ILE A 4 11.11 24.74 -18.54
CA ILE A 4 10.02 25.05 -19.46
C ILE A 4 8.70 24.61 -18.84
N LYS A 5 7.57 25.05 -19.39
CA LYS A 5 6.27 24.60 -18.93
C LYS A 5 5.99 23.19 -19.42
N LEU A 6 5.42 22.35 -18.56
CA LEU A 6 5.01 21.00 -18.94
C LEU A 6 4.10 20.98 -20.17
N GLY A 7 3.20 21.97 -20.27
CA GLY A 7 2.33 22.14 -21.43
C GLY A 7 3.06 22.40 -22.76
N ASP A 8 4.30 22.94 -22.71
CA ASP A 8 5.10 23.20 -23.90
C ASP A 8 5.66 21.89 -24.50
N LEU A 9 5.77 20.83 -23.69
CA LEU A 9 6.15 19.47 -24.11
C LEU A 9 4.97 18.65 -24.65
N CYS A 10 3.74 19.10 -24.42
CA CYS A 10 2.52 18.36 -24.76
C CYS A 10 1.77 19.01 -25.92
N VAL A 11 1.03 18.21 -26.67
CA VAL A 11 0.07 18.73 -27.65
C VAL A 11 -1.07 19.48 -26.91
N PRO A 12 -1.79 20.40 -27.58
CA PRO A 12 -3.00 20.98 -27.01
C PRO A 12 -3.98 19.91 -26.55
N SER A 13 -4.89 20.26 -25.63
CA SER A 13 -5.70 19.28 -24.91
C SER A 13 -6.38 18.24 -25.81
N ALA A 14 -6.52 17.03 -25.27
CA ALA A 14 -7.21 15.90 -25.90
C ALA A 14 -8.60 16.28 -26.43
N GLY A 15 -9.03 15.61 -27.48
CA GLY A 15 -10.38 15.74 -28.02
C GLY A 15 -11.44 15.43 -26.94
N GLN A 16 -12.63 15.99 -27.13
CA GLN A 16 -13.79 15.64 -26.32
C GLN A 16 -14.79 14.89 -27.20
N LEU A 17 -15.30 13.79 -26.72
CA LEU A 17 -16.42 13.10 -27.34
C LEU A 17 -17.67 14.01 -27.31
N LYS A 18 -18.33 14.14 -28.47
CA LYS A 18 -19.59 14.86 -28.58
C LYS A 18 -20.74 13.99 -28.06
N LYS A 19 -21.76 14.61 -27.52
CA LYS A 19 -22.85 13.99 -26.78
C LYS A 19 -23.79 13.06 -27.59
N ASP A 20 -23.61 12.94 -28.87
CA ASP A 20 -24.54 12.29 -29.81
C ASP A 20 -23.97 10.98 -30.41
N SER A 21 -23.14 10.24 -29.71
CA SER A 21 -22.61 8.98 -30.18
C SER A 21 -23.20 7.78 -29.44
N ASP A 22 -23.88 6.89 -30.17
CA ASP A 22 -24.32 5.56 -29.69
C ASP A 22 -23.15 4.58 -29.55
N GLU A 23 -21.94 5.09 -29.36
CA GLU A 23 -20.72 4.29 -29.37
C GLU A 23 -20.44 3.68 -27.98
N LEU A 24 -19.94 2.46 -27.98
CA LEU A 24 -19.35 1.84 -26.79
C LEU A 24 -18.03 2.54 -26.46
N ILE A 25 -17.90 2.94 -25.20
CA ILE A 25 -16.70 3.54 -24.67
C ILE A 25 -16.13 2.70 -23.53
N ASP A 26 -14.84 2.76 -23.35
CA ASP A 26 -14.13 2.22 -22.19
C ASP A 26 -13.74 3.40 -21.30
N TYR A 27 -14.54 3.58 -20.25
CA TYR A 27 -14.44 4.71 -19.34
C TYR A 27 -13.42 4.47 -18.22
N ILE A 28 -12.45 5.35 -18.12
CA ILE A 28 -11.40 5.37 -17.09
C ILE A 28 -11.71 6.49 -16.10
N ASP A 29 -12.13 6.13 -14.88
CA ASP A 29 -12.33 7.10 -13.80
C ASP A 29 -11.06 7.23 -12.94
N ILE A 30 -11.05 8.20 -12.00
CA ILE A 30 -9.93 8.42 -11.08
C ILE A 30 -9.68 7.18 -10.21
N SER A 31 -10.73 6.47 -9.81
CA SER A 31 -10.62 5.20 -9.07
C SER A 31 -10.00 4.05 -9.86
N SER A 32 -9.93 4.18 -11.19
CA SER A 32 -9.26 3.20 -12.06
C SER A 32 -7.74 3.36 -12.10
N VAL A 33 -7.19 4.36 -11.42
CA VAL A 33 -5.74 4.55 -11.30
C VAL A 33 -5.29 4.18 -9.90
N ASP A 34 -4.44 3.18 -9.81
CA ASP A 34 -3.83 2.78 -8.55
C ASP A 34 -2.74 3.78 -8.13
N ASN A 35 -2.87 4.30 -6.90
CA ASN A 35 -2.00 5.36 -6.39
C ASN A 35 -0.59 4.88 -6.01
N GLU A 36 -0.39 3.58 -5.82
CA GLU A 36 0.91 3.01 -5.46
C GLU A 36 1.67 2.57 -6.71
N THR A 37 1.04 1.75 -7.55
CA THR A 37 1.66 1.21 -8.77
C THR A 37 1.71 2.21 -9.90
N LYS A 38 0.88 3.29 -9.84
CA LYS A 38 0.78 4.31 -10.89
C LYS A 38 0.36 3.73 -12.25
N LYS A 39 -0.54 2.75 -12.21
CA LYS A 39 -1.07 2.06 -13.39
C LYS A 39 -2.58 2.22 -13.49
N VAL A 40 -3.10 2.17 -14.70
CA VAL A 40 -4.53 1.99 -14.93
C VAL A 40 -4.87 0.52 -14.65
N THR A 41 -5.73 0.28 -13.67
CA THR A 41 -6.08 -1.08 -13.20
C THR A 41 -7.35 -1.62 -13.85
N GLY A 42 -8.08 -0.78 -14.60
CA GLY A 42 -9.29 -1.21 -15.29
C GLY A 42 -10.06 -0.05 -15.90
N TYR A 43 -11.15 -0.38 -16.56
CA TYR A 43 -12.10 0.55 -17.17
C TYR A 43 -13.51 -0.05 -17.10
N GLN A 44 -14.53 0.78 -17.34
CA GLN A 44 -15.92 0.35 -17.44
C GLN A 44 -16.38 0.50 -18.87
N THR A 45 -16.82 -0.59 -19.51
CA THR A 45 -17.41 -0.55 -20.85
C THR A 45 -18.89 -0.15 -20.73
N LEU A 46 -19.25 0.96 -21.33
CA LEU A 46 -20.58 1.58 -21.25
C LEU A 46 -20.98 2.12 -22.64
N LEU A 47 -22.30 2.19 -22.89
CA LEU A 47 -22.79 3.08 -23.94
C LEU A 47 -22.53 4.53 -23.54
N PHE A 48 -22.09 5.38 -24.47
CA PHE A 48 -21.74 6.75 -24.15
C PHE A 48 -22.91 7.54 -23.55
N GLU A 49 -24.15 7.22 -23.94
CA GLU A 49 -25.36 7.83 -23.38
C GLU A 49 -25.54 7.52 -21.88
N GLU A 50 -25.15 6.32 -21.44
CA GLU A 50 -25.24 5.83 -20.06
C GLU A 50 -24.03 6.29 -19.21
N ALA A 51 -22.99 6.80 -19.85
CA ALA A 51 -21.75 7.15 -19.18
C ALA A 51 -21.92 8.37 -18.26
N PRO A 52 -21.19 8.42 -17.14
CA PRO A 52 -21.19 9.58 -16.25
C PRO A 52 -20.90 10.87 -17.02
N SER A 53 -21.51 11.98 -16.61
CA SER A 53 -21.32 13.30 -17.26
C SER A 53 -19.85 13.72 -17.35
N ARG A 54 -18.97 13.11 -16.55
CA ARG A 54 -17.52 13.32 -16.53
C ARG A 54 -16.76 12.50 -17.58
N ALA A 55 -17.35 11.51 -18.24
CA ALA A 55 -16.73 10.72 -19.29
C ALA A 55 -16.65 11.55 -20.58
N ARG A 56 -15.54 12.30 -20.79
CA ARG A 56 -15.47 13.26 -21.89
C ARG A 56 -14.14 13.29 -22.64
N LYS A 57 -13.02 13.03 -21.97
CA LYS A 57 -11.69 13.23 -22.55
C LYS A 57 -11.25 11.96 -23.30
N THR A 58 -11.11 12.02 -24.61
CA THR A 58 -10.56 10.89 -25.38
C THR A 58 -9.09 10.69 -25.06
N VAL A 59 -8.69 9.45 -24.90
CA VAL A 59 -7.32 9.05 -24.59
C VAL A 59 -6.89 7.88 -25.48
N LYS A 60 -5.59 7.71 -25.63
CA LYS A 60 -4.99 6.65 -26.45
C LYS A 60 -3.75 6.08 -25.77
N LYS A 61 -3.22 5.01 -26.28
CA LYS A 61 -1.92 4.49 -25.85
C LYS A 61 -0.86 5.60 -25.77
N GLY A 62 -0.18 5.70 -24.66
CA GLY A 62 0.82 6.73 -24.36
C GLY A 62 0.26 8.01 -23.74
N SER A 63 -1.08 8.20 -23.67
CA SER A 63 -1.67 9.32 -22.93
C SER A 63 -1.38 9.21 -21.44
N ILE A 64 -0.96 10.32 -20.83
CA ILE A 64 -0.69 10.40 -19.40
C ILE A 64 -1.89 11.05 -18.72
N LEU A 65 -2.46 10.33 -17.75
CA LEU A 65 -3.60 10.75 -16.96
C LEU A 65 -3.11 11.31 -15.63
N VAL A 66 -3.28 12.61 -15.40
CA VAL A 66 -2.90 13.29 -14.16
C VAL A 66 -4.17 13.71 -13.43
N SER A 67 -4.49 13.09 -12.30
CA SER A 67 -5.65 13.51 -11.51
C SER A 67 -5.51 14.96 -11.06
N THR A 68 -6.54 15.76 -11.36
CA THR A 68 -6.65 17.14 -10.91
C THR A 68 -7.30 17.24 -9.52
N VAL A 69 -7.90 16.15 -9.02
CA VAL A 69 -8.56 16.07 -7.72
C VAL A 69 -7.63 15.42 -6.72
N ARG A 70 -7.54 15.99 -5.50
CA ARG A 70 -6.69 15.52 -4.41
C ARG A 70 -5.25 15.27 -4.88
N PRO A 71 -4.54 16.29 -5.37
CA PRO A 71 -3.20 16.15 -5.95
C PRO A 71 -2.16 15.55 -4.99
N ASN A 72 -2.41 15.59 -3.68
CA ASN A 72 -1.61 14.92 -2.66
C ASN A 72 -1.62 13.39 -2.79
N LEU A 73 -2.66 12.78 -3.35
CA LEU A 73 -2.73 11.33 -3.60
C LEU A 73 -1.95 10.93 -4.85
N ASN A 74 -1.67 11.89 -5.73
CA ASN A 74 -0.91 11.68 -6.95
C ASN A 74 -1.41 10.47 -7.77
N ALA A 75 -2.71 10.45 -8.10
CA ALA A 75 -3.25 9.49 -9.05
C ALA A 75 -2.80 9.87 -10.47
N VAL A 76 -1.68 9.32 -10.90
CA VAL A 76 -1.03 9.56 -12.19
C VAL A 76 -0.68 8.23 -12.82
N ALA A 77 -1.08 8.03 -14.08
CA ALA A 77 -0.75 6.82 -14.85
C ALA A 77 -0.61 7.14 -16.33
N MET A 78 0.06 6.29 -17.07
CA MET A 78 0.06 6.27 -18.53
C MET A 78 -0.81 5.13 -19.02
N LEU A 79 -1.61 5.36 -20.06
CA LEU A 79 -2.34 4.29 -20.73
C LEU A 79 -1.35 3.47 -21.55
N GLU A 80 -1.02 2.26 -21.09
CA GLU A 80 0.04 1.44 -21.70
C GLU A 80 -0.42 0.78 -23.00
N GLU A 81 -1.74 0.51 -23.13
CA GLU A 81 -2.36 -0.10 -24.32
C GLU A 81 -3.70 0.55 -24.61
N ASP A 82 -4.11 0.55 -25.87
CA ASP A 82 -5.45 0.97 -26.25
C ASP A 82 -6.47 -0.05 -25.73
N THR A 83 -7.64 0.43 -25.33
CA THR A 83 -8.76 -0.46 -24.95
C THR A 83 -9.55 -0.92 -26.18
N PRO A 84 -10.36 -1.98 -26.09
CA PRO A 84 -11.12 -2.51 -27.22
C PRO A 84 -12.05 -1.48 -27.90
N ASN A 85 -12.61 -0.56 -27.10
CA ASN A 85 -13.49 0.50 -27.59
C ASN A 85 -12.79 1.86 -27.49
N ILE A 86 -13.52 2.94 -27.73
CA ILE A 86 -12.97 4.29 -27.59
C ILE A 86 -12.62 4.53 -26.11
N SER A 87 -11.34 4.69 -25.80
CA SER A 87 -10.89 5.00 -24.46
C SER A 87 -11.25 6.43 -24.07
N VAL A 88 -11.98 6.58 -22.98
CA VAL A 88 -12.46 7.89 -22.47
C VAL A 88 -12.11 8.06 -21.01
N ALA A 89 -11.37 9.09 -20.69
CA ALA A 89 -11.03 9.45 -19.33
C ALA A 89 -12.03 10.46 -18.72
N SER A 90 -12.13 10.42 -17.40
CA SER A 90 -12.88 11.39 -16.60
C SER A 90 -12.34 12.81 -16.80
N THR A 91 -13.22 13.81 -16.77
CA THR A 91 -12.83 15.24 -16.71
C THR A 91 -12.00 15.59 -15.48
N GLY A 92 -11.96 14.70 -14.48
CA GLY A 92 -11.10 14.81 -13.31
C GLY A 92 -9.62 14.54 -13.58
N PHE A 93 -9.26 14.13 -14.82
CA PHE A 93 -7.87 14.03 -15.25
C PHE A 93 -7.48 15.22 -16.13
N CYS A 94 -6.27 15.75 -15.98
CA CYS A 94 -5.55 16.46 -17.02
C CYS A 94 -4.87 15.41 -17.90
N VAL A 95 -5.26 15.31 -19.16
CA VAL A 95 -4.65 14.41 -20.14
C VAL A 95 -3.46 15.12 -20.80
N LEU A 96 -2.31 14.45 -20.79
CA LEU A 96 -1.08 14.94 -21.38
C LEU A 96 -0.61 13.94 -22.45
N ASP A 97 -0.66 14.38 -23.69
CA ASP A 97 -0.08 13.66 -24.83
C ASP A 97 1.22 14.38 -25.23
N SER A 98 2.33 13.66 -25.29
CA SER A 98 3.62 14.22 -25.66
C SER A 98 3.64 14.69 -27.14
N LYS A 99 4.42 15.72 -27.40
CA LYS A 99 4.78 16.10 -28.75
C LYS A 99 5.77 15.12 -29.38
N GLU A 100 5.95 15.16 -30.70
CA GLU A 100 7.07 14.49 -31.33
C GLU A 100 8.40 14.94 -30.71
N ASN A 101 9.33 14.02 -30.58
CA ASN A 101 10.63 14.24 -29.92
C ASN A 101 10.54 14.61 -28.41
N VAL A 102 9.49 14.14 -27.72
CA VAL A 102 9.37 14.18 -26.27
C VAL A 102 9.08 12.78 -25.76
N ASP A 103 9.87 12.30 -24.82
CA ASP A 103 9.63 11.00 -24.18
C ASP A 103 8.47 11.11 -23.19
N ASN A 104 7.36 10.40 -23.45
CA ASN A 104 6.19 10.37 -22.55
C ASN A 104 6.49 9.76 -21.19
N ARG A 105 7.46 8.84 -21.08
CA ARG A 105 7.92 8.28 -19.79
C ARG A 105 8.62 9.35 -18.95
N PHE A 106 9.36 10.26 -19.58
CA PHE A 106 9.95 11.41 -18.90
C PHE A 106 8.87 12.31 -18.29
N ILE A 107 7.80 12.64 -19.05
CA ILE A 107 6.66 13.39 -18.54
C ILE A 107 5.98 12.65 -17.38
N LEU A 108 5.73 11.34 -17.52
CA LEU A 108 5.14 10.50 -16.49
C LEU A 108 5.97 10.54 -15.20
N ASN A 109 7.28 10.34 -15.31
CA ASN A 109 8.20 10.34 -14.17
C ASN A 109 8.27 11.71 -13.48
N PHE A 110 8.23 12.80 -14.27
CA PHE A 110 8.12 14.14 -13.70
C PHE A 110 6.82 14.31 -12.92
N CYS A 111 5.67 13.89 -13.46
CA CYS A 111 4.37 13.96 -12.78
C CYS A 111 4.29 13.08 -11.52
N LYS A 112 5.11 12.04 -11.41
CA LYS A 112 5.26 11.22 -10.18
C LYS A 112 6.16 11.87 -9.12
N SER A 113 6.95 12.88 -9.47
CA SER A 113 7.97 13.46 -8.58
C SER A 113 7.37 14.26 -7.43
N LYS A 114 8.06 14.25 -6.28
CA LYS A 114 7.71 15.10 -5.12
C LYS A 114 7.66 16.59 -5.48
N THR A 115 8.53 17.03 -6.38
CA THR A 115 8.56 18.42 -6.87
C THR A 115 7.25 18.80 -7.54
N PHE A 116 6.74 17.94 -8.45
CA PHE A 116 5.45 18.16 -9.10
C PHE A 116 4.30 18.09 -8.10
N ILE A 117 4.25 17.07 -7.24
CA ILE A 117 3.19 16.91 -6.23
C ILE A 117 3.11 18.15 -5.34
N ASN A 118 4.23 18.61 -4.80
CA ASN A 118 4.28 19.78 -3.93
C ASN A 118 3.81 21.05 -4.65
N ALA A 119 4.18 21.22 -5.93
CA ALA A 119 3.72 22.34 -6.74
C ALA A 119 2.20 22.30 -6.98
N MET A 120 1.62 21.11 -7.15
CA MET A 120 0.17 20.96 -7.31
C MET A 120 -0.57 21.18 -6.00
N VAL A 121 -0.09 20.61 -4.91
CA VAL A 121 -0.69 20.77 -3.56
C VAL A 121 -0.69 22.24 -3.15
N ALA A 122 0.39 22.98 -3.41
CA ALA A 122 0.49 24.41 -3.08
C ALA A 122 -0.52 25.29 -3.83
N GLN A 123 -1.02 24.85 -4.98
CA GLN A 123 -1.96 25.59 -5.83
C GLN A 123 -3.38 25.01 -5.78
N ALA A 124 -3.60 23.95 -5.01
CA ALA A 124 -4.91 23.32 -4.90
C ALA A 124 -5.88 24.20 -4.10
N THR A 125 -7.12 24.26 -4.56
CA THR A 125 -8.21 24.99 -3.91
C THR A 125 -9.34 24.04 -3.52
N GLY A 126 -10.10 24.37 -2.47
CA GLY A 126 -11.18 23.54 -1.94
C GLY A 126 -10.80 22.80 -0.66
N ALA A 127 -11.57 23.02 0.42
CA ALA A 127 -11.26 22.47 1.75
C ALA A 127 -11.46 20.95 1.84
N SER A 128 -12.59 20.41 1.36
CA SER A 128 -12.90 18.97 1.45
C SER A 128 -12.41 18.16 0.24
N TYR A 129 -12.38 18.80 -0.92
CA TYR A 129 -11.93 18.20 -2.19
C TYR A 129 -10.94 19.14 -2.88
N PRO A 130 -9.69 19.23 -2.40
CA PRO A 130 -8.69 20.08 -3.02
C PRO A 130 -8.47 19.65 -4.47
N ALA A 131 -8.50 20.64 -5.39
CA ALA A 131 -8.34 20.38 -6.81
C ALA A 131 -7.50 21.48 -7.48
N VAL A 132 -6.88 21.12 -8.60
CA VAL A 132 -6.17 22.02 -9.53
C VAL A 132 -6.85 21.99 -10.89
N SER A 133 -6.60 23.00 -11.72
CA SER A 133 -7.07 23.01 -13.12
C SER A 133 -6.02 22.41 -14.06
N ASP A 134 -6.44 21.97 -15.25
CA ASP A 134 -5.54 21.54 -16.33
C ASP A 134 -4.49 22.63 -16.66
N LYS A 135 -4.89 23.90 -16.56
CA LYS A 135 -3.99 25.04 -16.76
C LYS A 135 -2.84 25.06 -15.74
N ILE A 136 -3.12 24.75 -14.46
CA ILE A 136 -2.11 24.68 -13.39
C ILE A 136 -1.18 23.50 -13.64
N VAL A 137 -1.71 22.32 -13.98
CA VAL A 137 -0.90 21.14 -14.32
C VAL A 137 0.06 21.44 -15.47
N ARG A 138 -0.45 22.03 -16.57
CA ARG A 138 0.34 22.37 -17.76
C ARG A 138 1.32 23.51 -17.52
N ALA A 139 1.10 24.37 -16.53
CA ALA A 139 2.01 25.46 -16.15
C ALA A 139 3.16 24.99 -15.24
N ALA A 140 3.15 23.74 -14.75
CA ALA A 140 4.23 23.20 -13.93
C ALA A 140 5.58 23.31 -14.67
N LEU A 141 6.63 23.68 -13.94
CA LEU A 141 7.96 23.88 -14.51
C LEU A 141 8.76 22.58 -14.46
N VAL A 142 9.09 22.05 -15.62
CA VAL A 142 9.90 20.85 -15.82
C VAL A 142 11.30 21.23 -16.33
N PRO A 143 12.37 20.49 -15.99
CA PRO A 143 13.69 20.71 -16.56
C PRO A 143 13.67 20.60 -18.11
N ASP A 144 14.35 21.52 -18.77
CA ASP A 144 14.46 21.58 -20.23
C ASP A 144 15.62 20.67 -20.69
N TYR A 145 15.29 19.39 -20.92
CA TYR A 145 16.22 18.38 -21.42
C TYR A 145 16.00 18.09 -22.89
N THR A 146 17.08 17.76 -23.60
CA THR A 146 16.99 17.22 -24.97
C THR A 146 16.26 15.88 -24.98
N TYR A 147 15.74 15.46 -26.14
CA TYR A 147 15.07 14.15 -26.27
C TYR A 147 15.97 12.98 -25.84
N GLU A 148 17.26 13.03 -26.20
CA GLU A 148 18.23 12.00 -25.81
C GLU A 148 18.40 11.93 -24.28
N GLU A 149 18.54 13.10 -23.63
CA GLU A 149 18.62 13.16 -22.16
C GLU A 149 17.34 12.66 -21.49
N GLN A 150 16.15 13.00 -22.04
CA GLN A 150 14.87 12.50 -21.54
C GLN A 150 14.79 10.98 -21.62
N CYS A 151 15.17 10.38 -22.75
CA CYS A 151 15.20 8.93 -22.93
C CYS A 151 16.16 8.26 -21.94
N ASN A 152 17.38 8.78 -21.81
CA ASN A 152 18.37 8.25 -20.88
C ASN A 152 17.88 8.29 -19.41
N ILE A 153 17.26 9.39 -19.00
CA ILE A 153 16.66 9.54 -17.66
C ILE A 153 15.54 8.51 -17.46
N SER A 154 14.64 8.38 -18.44
CA SER A 154 13.54 7.43 -18.39
C SER A 154 14.03 6.00 -18.29
N GLU A 155 15.02 5.60 -19.09
CA GLU A 155 15.60 4.25 -19.03
C GLU A 155 16.20 3.93 -17.66
N VAL A 156 16.91 4.87 -17.05
CA VAL A 156 17.48 4.68 -15.71
C VAL A 156 16.36 4.50 -14.67
N LEU A 157 15.34 5.37 -14.71
CA LEU A 157 14.21 5.32 -13.79
C LEU A 157 13.39 4.04 -13.97
N ASP A 158 13.18 3.60 -15.21
CA ASP A 158 12.47 2.35 -15.52
C ASP A 158 13.24 1.13 -14.97
N LYS A 159 14.59 1.11 -15.15
CA LYS A 159 15.44 0.05 -14.58
C LYS A 159 15.33 0.01 -13.06
N VAL A 160 15.38 1.17 -12.39
CA VAL A 160 15.23 1.26 -10.92
C VAL A 160 13.85 0.79 -10.49
N SER A 161 12.78 1.26 -11.15
CA SER A 161 11.41 0.85 -10.86
C SER A 161 11.21 -0.66 -11.02
N ASN A 162 11.73 -1.24 -12.10
CA ASN A 162 11.68 -2.68 -12.34
C ASN A 162 12.42 -3.48 -11.27
N VAL A 163 13.57 -2.99 -10.79
CA VAL A 163 14.29 -3.63 -9.68
C VAL A 163 13.45 -3.58 -8.39
N ILE A 164 12.86 -2.43 -8.09
CA ILE A 164 11.98 -2.28 -6.91
C ILE A 164 10.78 -3.22 -6.99
N GLU A 165 10.09 -3.29 -8.14
CA GLU A 165 8.94 -4.19 -8.34
C GLU A 165 9.34 -5.66 -8.18
N LYS A 166 10.45 -6.08 -8.81
CA LYS A 166 10.97 -7.44 -8.67
C LYS A 166 11.31 -7.79 -7.23
N ARG A 167 11.91 -6.85 -6.49
CA ARG A 167 12.24 -7.07 -5.07
C ARG A 167 10.98 -7.17 -4.20
N LYS A 168 9.97 -6.33 -4.45
CA LYS A 168 8.69 -6.45 -3.76
C LYS A 168 8.04 -7.82 -4.02
N ALA A 169 7.98 -8.25 -5.27
CA ALA A 169 7.44 -9.56 -5.63
C ALA A 169 8.22 -10.71 -4.98
N GLU A 170 9.54 -10.63 -4.93
CA GLU A 170 10.39 -11.61 -4.26
C GLU A 170 10.12 -11.69 -2.76
N LEU A 171 9.96 -10.54 -2.08
CA LEU A 171 9.59 -10.50 -0.66
C LEU A 171 8.24 -11.14 -0.41
N CYS A 172 7.21 -10.81 -1.21
CA CYS A 172 5.90 -11.46 -1.13
C CYS A 172 6.02 -12.99 -1.30
N SER A 173 6.82 -13.45 -2.29
CA SER A 173 7.03 -14.89 -2.51
C SER A 173 7.70 -15.58 -1.33
N LEU A 174 8.61 -14.89 -0.62
CA LEU A 174 9.23 -15.42 0.60
C LEU A 174 8.24 -15.49 1.77
N ASP A 175 7.33 -14.53 1.89
CA ASP A 175 6.24 -14.60 2.87
C ASP A 175 5.25 -15.72 2.55
N ASP A 176 4.90 -15.90 1.27
CA ASP A 176 4.07 -17.01 0.81
C ASP A 176 4.74 -18.37 1.08
N LEU A 177 6.06 -18.46 0.92
CA LEU A 177 6.83 -19.67 1.25
C LEU A 177 6.74 -20.02 2.74
N ILE A 178 6.86 -19.04 3.63
CA ILE A 178 6.69 -19.25 5.08
C ILE A 178 5.27 -19.77 5.37
N LYS A 179 4.26 -19.13 4.78
CA LYS A 179 2.86 -19.54 4.94
C LYS A 179 2.62 -20.97 4.41
N ALA A 180 3.11 -21.27 3.20
CA ALA A 180 2.98 -22.59 2.61
C ALA A 180 3.65 -23.67 3.47
N ARG A 181 4.84 -23.38 4.02
CA ARG A 181 5.56 -24.30 4.90
C ARG A 181 4.81 -24.50 6.22
N PHE A 182 4.20 -23.46 6.78
CA PHE A 182 3.35 -23.58 7.96
C PHE A 182 2.19 -24.55 7.70
N VAL A 183 1.47 -24.35 6.60
CA VAL A 183 0.31 -25.20 6.22
C VAL A 183 0.75 -26.63 5.89
N GLU A 184 1.89 -26.81 5.24
CA GLU A 184 2.45 -28.15 4.97
C GLU A 184 2.72 -28.92 6.27
N LEU A 185 3.34 -28.28 7.26
CA LEU A 185 3.71 -28.91 8.52
C LEU A 185 2.53 -29.10 9.45
N PHE A 186 1.69 -28.08 9.62
CA PHE A 186 0.67 -28.02 10.69
C PHE A 186 -0.77 -28.01 10.16
N GLY A 187 -0.96 -27.95 8.85
CA GLY A 187 -2.28 -27.82 8.24
C GLY A 187 -2.83 -26.40 8.28
N ASP A 188 -4.02 -26.23 7.73
CA ASP A 188 -4.77 -24.98 7.84
C ASP A 188 -5.32 -24.86 9.28
N PRO A 189 -4.88 -23.86 10.07
CA PRO A 189 -5.30 -23.73 11.47
C PRO A 189 -6.75 -23.28 11.65
N ILE A 190 -7.38 -22.72 10.59
CA ILE A 190 -8.77 -22.26 10.63
C ILE A 190 -9.74 -23.46 10.74
N ILE A 191 -9.48 -24.50 9.97
CA ILE A 191 -10.31 -25.71 9.89
C ILE A 191 -9.65 -26.90 10.56
N ASN A 192 -8.46 -26.72 11.14
CA ASN A 192 -7.64 -27.78 11.70
C ASN A 192 -7.52 -29.00 10.78
N SER A 193 -7.06 -28.77 9.55
CA SER A 193 -7.08 -29.76 8.47
C SER A 193 -6.28 -31.05 8.76
N LYS A 194 -5.40 -31.03 9.76
CA LYS A 194 -4.64 -32.21 10.21
C LYS A 194 -5.18 -32.86 11.47
N GLY A 195 -6.25 -32.33 12.08
CA GLY A 195 -6.83 -32.90 13.29
C GLY A 195 -5.90 -32.84 14.51
N LEU A 196 -5.09 -31.78 14.61
CA LEU A 196 -4.19 -31.57 15.74
C LEU A 196 -4.99 -31.27 17.01
N GLU A 197 -4.38 -31.53 18.19
CA GLU A 197 -4.95 -31.07 19.47
C GLU A 197 -5.22 -29.56 19.41
N THR A 198 -6.34 -29.13 20.00
CA THR A 198 -6.69 -27.71 20.09
C THR A 198 -6.94 -27.30 21.53
N LYS A 199 -6.68 -26.04 21.84
CA LYS A 199 -7.06 -25.40 23.11
C LYS A 199 -7.72 -24.06 22.82
N GLU A 200 -8.59 -23.61 23.73
CA GLU A 200 -9.08 -22.26 23.69
C GLU A 200 -7.92 -21.26 23.87
N LEU A 201 -7.98 -20.18 23.15
CA LEU A 201 -6.91 -19.18 23.15
C LEU A 201 -6.65 -18.65 24.58
N ASN A 202 -7.71 -18.44 25.38
CA ASN A 202 -7.60 -17.97 26.76
C ASN A 202 -6.93 -18.98 27.73
N GLU A 203 -6.89 -20.26 27.38
CA GLU A 203 -6.20 -21.28 28.19
C GLU A 203 -4.68 -21.20 28.03
N VAL A 204 -4.21 -20.67 26.94
CA VAL A 204 -2.78 -20.69 26.56
C VAL A 204 -2.16 -19.33 26.31
N LEU A 205 -2.98 -18.28 26.10
CA LEU A 205 -2.54 -16.92 25.78
C LEU A 205 -3.29 -15.87 26.63
N VAL A 206 -2.59 -14.81 27.01
CA VAL A 206 -3.18 -13.57 27.54
C VAL A 206 -3.11 -12.49 26.48
N LEU A 207 -4.24 -11.85 26.22
CA LEU A 207 -4.35 -10.69 25.35
C LEU A 207 -4.52 -9.42 26.20
N LYS A 208 -3.58 -8.49 26.13
CA LYS A 208 -3.63 -7.25 26.90
C LYS A 208 -3.40 -6.04 25.99
N ALA A 209 -4.33 -5.07 26.03
CA ALA A 209 -4.11 -3.78 25.38
C ALA A 209 -2.93 -3.04 26.04
N GLY A 210 -2.20 -2.30 25.26
CA GLY A 210 -1.13 -1.45 25.76
C GLY A 210 -1.64 -0.16 26.41
N ASP A 211 -0.72 0.75 26.68
CA ASP A 211 -1.01 2.00 27.37
C ASP A 211 -1.40 3.10 26.39
N PHE A 212 -2.28 4.01 26.83
CA PHE A 212 -2.59 5.20 26.06
C PHE A 212 -1.31 6.00 25.77
N THR A 213 -1.17 6.46 24.54
CA THR A 213 -0.03 7.28 24.10
C THR A 213 -0.53 8.44 23.27
N ALA A 214 -0.31 9.66 23.77
CA ALA A 214 -0.75 10.86 23.06
C ALA A 214 0.01 11.03 21.74
N ALA A 215 -0.68 11.53 20.71
CA ALA A 215 -0.06 11.76 19.39
C ALA A 215 1.09 12.78 19.45
N SER A 216 1.04 13.71 20.40
CA SER A 216 2.11 14.70 20.68
C SER A 216 3.42 14.07 21.10
N ASP A 217 3.39 12.87 21.72
CA ASP A 217 4.55 12.20 22.29
C ASP A 217 5.25 11.30 21.26
N ILE A 218 4.65 11.17 20.07
CA ILE A 218 5.13 10.30 19.00
C ILE A 218 5.81 11.14 17.92
N SER A 219 7.10 10.91 17.67
CA SER A 219 7.80 11.44 16.50
C SER A 219 7.70 10.47 15.32
N VAL A 220 7.58 11.01 14.10
CA VAL A 220 7.50 10.17 12.87
C VAL A 220 8.79 9.38 12.65
N GLU A 221 9.92 10.03 12.88
CA GLU A 221 11.27 9.45 12.74
C GLU A 221 11.93 9.36 14.12
N PRO A 222 12.91 8.43 14.31
CA PRO A 222 13.67 8.37 15.54
C PRO A 222 14.45 9.69 15.77
N THR A 223 14.50 10.11 17.03
CA THR A 223 15.26 11.29 17.47
C THR A 223 16.24 10.89 18.57
N GLU A 224 17.02 11.83 19.09
CA GLU A 224 17.91 11.56 20.24
C GLU A 224 17.14 11.14 21.51
N ILE A 225 15.87 11.56 21.64
CA ILE A 225 15.03 11.28 22.80
C ILE A 225 14.04 10.12 22.47
N ASN A 226 13.32 10.23 21.36
CA ASN A 226 12.32 9.26 20.95
C ASN A 226 12.99 8.15 20.12
N ILE A 227 13.54 7.15 20.79
CA ILE A 227 14.31 6.06 20.18
C ILE A 227 13.55 4.73 20.11
N TYR A 228 12.48 4.57 20.91
CA TYR A 228 11.77 3.29 20.98
C TYR A 228 10.61 3.27 19.99
N PRO A 229 10.48 2.20 19.17
CA PRO A 229 9.35 2.08 18.25
C PRO A 229 8.04 1.99 19.05
N CYS A 230 7.04 2.75 18.60
CA CYS A 230 5.70 2.82 19.18
C CYS A 230 4.72 2.09 18.26
N TYR A 231 4.17 0.97 18.71
CA TYR A 231 3.26 0.14 17.93
C TYR A 231 1.80 0.50 18.18
N GLY A 232 1.06 0.67 17.09
CA GLY A 232 -0.40 0.74 17.06
C GLY A 232 -1.01 -0.49 16.39
N GLY A 233 -2.27 -0.41 16.04
CA GLY A 233 -3.01 -1.53 15.43
C GLY A 233 -2.49 -2.00 14.06
N ASN A 234 -1.67 -1.20 13.40
CA ASN A 234 -1.12 -1.52 12.07
C ASN A 234 0.42 -1.46 12.02
N GLY A 235 1.08 -1.74 13.12
CA GLY A 235 2.54 -1.68 13.20
C GLY A 235 3.05 -0.38 13.80
N ILE A 236 4.26 0.03 13.41
CA ILE A 236 4.95 1.19 13.98
C ILE A 236 4.24 2.48 13.57
N ARG A 237 3.78 3.26 14.55
CA ARG A 237 3.21 4.62 14.38
C ARG A 237 4.27 5.72 14.38
N GLY A 238 5.44 5.42 14.91
CA GLY A 238 6.54 6.35 15.12
C GLY A 238 7.38 5.92 16.31
N TYR A 239 8.04 6.88 16.98
CA TYR A 239 8.99 6.62 18.04
C TYR A 239 8.68 7.46 19.27
N VAL A 240 8.98 6.91 20.46
CA VAL A 240 8.74 7.53 21.77
C VAL A 240 9.97 7.43 22.68
N ALA A 241 9.97 8.22 23.74
CA ALA A 241 11.07 8.26 24.70
C ALA A 241 11.10 7.06 25.67
N GLU A 242 9.93 6.42 25.90
CA GLU A 242 9.80 5.34 26.89
C GLU A 242 9.18 4.09 26.24
N TYR A 243 9.67 2.93 26.67
CA TYR A 243 9.09 1.62 26.31
C TYR A 243 8.28 1.03 27.47
N ASN A 244 7.32 0.17 27.16
CA ASN A 244 6.56 -0.59 28.16
C ASN A 244 6.68 -2.10 27.96
N GLN A 245 7.37 -2.55 26.91
CA GLN A 245 7.61 -3.97 26.63
C GLN A 245 9.07 -4.16 26.24
N GLU A 246 9.61 -5.34 26.60
CA GLU A 246 10.94 -5.80 26.18
C GLU A 246 10.86 -7.32 25.89
N GLY A 247 11.32 -7.74 24.72
CA GLY A 247 11.29 -9.14 24.29
C GLY A 247 10.74 -9.31 22.88
N GLU A 248 10.15 -10.46 22.60
CA GLU A 248 9.60 -10.82 21.30
C GLU A 248 8.12 -11.19 21.46
N TYR A 249 7.24 -10.40 20.85
CA TYR A 249 5.80 -10.56 21.00
C TYR A 249 5.04 -10.35 19.71
N SER A 250 3.95 -11.08 19.55
CA SER A 250 2.93 -10.76 18.56
C SER A 250 2.00 -9.67 19.08
N LEU A 251 1.67 -8.73 18.21
CA LEU A 251 0.72 -7.65 18.46
C LEU A 251 -0.46 -7.78 17.53
N VAL A 252 -1.68 -7.69 18.01
CA VAL A 252 -2.89 -7.77 17.21
C VAL A 252 -3.61 -6.42 17.23
N GLY A 253 -3.84 -5.84 16.07
CA GLY A 253 -4.62 -4.61 15.93
C GLY A 253 -6.07 -4.80 16.39
N ARG A 254 -6.60 -3.82 17.16
CA ARG A 254 -7.93 -3.99 17.77
C ARG A 254 -8.99 -3.04 17.23
N GLN A 255 -8.64 -1.96 16.51
CA GLN A 255 -9.57 -0.93 16.07
C GLN A 255 -9.37 -0.53 14.62
N GLY A 256 -10.48 -0.13 13.94
CA GLY A 256 -10.49 0.35 12.57
C GLY A 256 -10.42 -0.78 11.53
N ALA A 257 -10.32 -0.40 10.27
CA ALA A 257 -10.29 -1.32 9.11
C ALA A 257 -9.16 -2.38 9.18
N LEU A 258 -8.11 -2.11 9.96
CA LEU A 258 -6.95 -2.97 10.14
C LEU A 258 -6.99 -3.77 11.46
N SER A 259 -8.13 -3.80 12.16
CA SER A 259 -8.30 -4.68 13.30
C SER A 259 -8.13 -6.15 12.88
N GLY A 260 -7.46 -6.95 13.69
CA GLY A 260 -7.06 -8.33 13.35
C GLY A 260 -5.74 -8.45 12.56
N ASN A 261 -5.13 -7.33 12.17
CA ASN A 261 -3.78 -7.34 11.63
C ASN A 261 -2.77 -7.78 12.69
N VAL A 262 -1.84 -8.68 12.34
CA VAL A 262 -0.84 -9.23 13.26
C VAL A 262 0.52 -8.65 12.91
N GLN A 263 1.23 -8.15 13.92
CA GLN A 263 2.59 -7.61 13.82
C GLN A 263 3.51 -8.37 14.79
N TYR A 264 4.80 -8.45 14.45
CA TYR A 264 5.82 -9.02 15.32
C TYR A 264 6.75 -7.91 15.80
N ALA A 265 6.79 -7.72 17.12
CA ALA A 265 7.63 -6.70 17.74
C ALA A 265 8.78 -7.36 18.51
N THR A 266 9.98 -6.79 18.41
CA THR A 266 11.18 -7.31 19.05
C THR A 266 11.95 -6.21 19.77
N GLY A 267 12.70 -6.59 20.82
CA GLY A 267 13.50 -5.67 21.61
C GLY A 267 12.67 -4.80 22.55
N LYS A 268 13.06 -3.55 22.72
CA LYS A 268 12.35 -2.55 23.55
C LYS A 268 11.40 -1.73 22.68
N PHE A 269 10.12 -1.72 23.03
CA PHE A 269 9.08 -1.02 22.29
C PHE A 269 7.94 -0.54 23.18
N LYS A 270 7.17 0.43 22.69
CA LYS A 270 5.91 0.87 23.31
C LYS A 270 4.75 0.19 22.61
N ASN A 271 3.93 -0.57 23.39
CA ASN A 271 2.64 -1.07 22.92
C ASN A 271 1.54 -0.09 23.35
N THR A 272 0.74 0.38 22.37
CA THR A 272 -0.35 1.31 22.65
C THR A 272 -1.69 0.60 22.83
N GLU A 273 -2.70 1.33 23.29
CA GLU A 273 -4.08 0.88 23.47
C GLU A 273 -4.75 0.33 22.20
N HIS A 274 -4.19 0.65 21.03
CA HIS A 274 -4.70 0.19 19.72
C HIS A 274 -4.20 -1.19 19.31
N ALA A 275 -3.25 -1.77 20.06
CA ALA A 275 -2.72 -3.10 19.81
C ALA A 275 -2.83 -3.99 21.05
N LEU A 276 -3.24 -5.24 20.85
CA LEU A 276 -3.24 -6.27 21.88
C LEU A 276 -1.89 -6.98 21.87
N LEU A 277 -1.16 -6.91 22.98
CA LEU A 277 0.00 -7.74 23.23
C LEU A 277 -0.45 -9.17 23.46
N VAL A 278 0.09 -10.13 22.73
CA VAL A 278 -0.18 -11.56 22.90
C VAL A 278 0.94 -12.18 23.72
N LYS A 279 0.60 -12.64 24.92
CA LYS A 279 1.57 -13.24 25.84
C LYS A 279 1.22 -14.69 26.12
N PRO A 280 2.11 -15.65 25.81
CA PRO A 280 1.88 -17.07 26.15
C PRO A 280 1.86 -17.30 27.66
N ILE A 281 0.93 -18.15 28.15
CA ILE A 281 0.86 -18.64 29.52
C ILE A 281 1.67 -19.92 29.64
N ILE A 282 1.78 -20.67 28.55
CA ILE A 282 2.54 -21.92 28.45
C ILE A 282 3.79 -21.69 27.57
N GLN A 283 4.70 -22.66 27.58
CA GLN A 283 5.88 -22.60 26.73
C GLN A 283 5.49 -22.66 25.24
N MET A 284 5.77 -21.58 24.50
CA MET A 284 5.57 -21.43 23.07
C MET A 284 6.74 -20.71 22.43
N ASN A 285 7.01 -21.04 21.17
CA ASN A 285 7.95 -20.27 20.37
C ASN A 285 7.27 -19.00 19.81
N SER A 286 7.86 -17.83 20.00
CA SER A 286 7.30 -16.53 19.62
C SER A 286 7.07 -16.39 18.10
N ILE A 287 7.99 -16.90 17.28
CA ILE A 287 7.89 -16.85 15.82
C ILE A 287 6.79 -17.80 15.33
N TRP A 288 6.73 -19.03 15.87
CA TRP A 288 5.66 -19.97 15.52
C TRP A 288 4.29 -19.40 15.89
N LEU A 289 4.16 -18.83 17.11
CA LEU A 289 2.93 -18.19 17.55
C LEU A 289 2.52 -17.04 16.61
N ASN A 290 3.46 -16.21 16.20
CA ASN A 290 3.18 -15.13 15.27
C ASN A 290 2.63 -15.66 13.93
N GLN A 291 3.25 -16.71 13.40
CA GLN A 291 2.80 -17.32 12.16
C GLN A 291 1.45 -18.04 12.32
N LEU A 292 1.17 -18.66 13.45
CA LEU A 292 -0.15 -19.20 13.77
C LEU A 292 -1.22 -18.10 13.71
N LEU A 293 -0.99 -16.98 14.39
CA LEU A 293 -1.94 -15.85 14.42
C LEU A 293 -2.15 -15.23 13.03
N LEU A 294 -1.10 -15.12 12.20
CA LEU A 294 -1.20 -14.66 10.80
C LEU A 294 -2.08 -15.60 9.97
N ASN A 295 -1.93 -16.92 10.15
CA ASN A 295 -2.69 -17.92 9.37
C ASN A 295 -4.12 -18.12 9.89
N LEU A 296 -4.48 -17.62 11.09
CA LEU A 296 -5.84 -17.68 11.62
C LEU A 296 -6.80 -16.68 11.01
N ASP A 297 -6.32 -15.71 10.22
CA ASP A 297 -7.13 -14.62 9.65
C ASP A 297 -8.05 -13.97 10.69
N LEU A 298 -7.45 -13.31 11.66
CA LEU A 298 -8.18 -12.73 12.80
C LEU A 298 -9.19 -11.64 12.39
N LYS A 299 -9.13 -11.13 11.16
CA LYS A 299 -10.12 -10.19 10.61
C LYS A 299 -11.52 -10.76 10.56
N ARG A 300 -11.66 -12.06 10.38
CA ARG A 300 -12.97 -12.78 10.39
C ARG A 300 -13.74 -12.66 11.71
N TYR A 301 -13.08 -12.26 12.79
CA TYR A 301 -13.70 -12.05 14.10
C TYR A 301 -13.99 -10.58 14.41
N GLN A 302 -13.84 -9.70 13.43
CA GLN A 302 -14.24 -8.28 13.55
C GLN A 302 -15.73 -8.15 13.80
N THR A 303 -16.09 -7.16 14.61
CA THR A 303 -17.47 -6.75 14.87
C THR A 303 -17.64 -5.26 14.64
N GLY A 304 -18.87 -4.83 14.28
CA GLY A 304 -19.19 -3.42 14.01
C GLY A 304 -19.07 -3.06 12.53
N ALA A 305 -20.21 -2.75 11.88
CA ALA A 305 -20.26 -2.43 10.45
C ALA A 305 -19.69 -1.04 10.12
N ALA A 306 -19.92 -0.04 10.97
CA ALA A 306 -19.47 1.35 10.72
C ALA A 306 -18.03 1.59 11.20
N GLN A 307 -17.61 0.94 12.27
CA GLN A 307 -16.26 1.02 12.81
C GLN A 307 -15.82 -0.38 13.24
N PRO A 308 -15.18 -1.16 12.35
CA PRO A 308 -14.72 -2.50 12.67
C PRO A 308 -13.79 -2.50 13.89
N GLY A 309 -13.99 -3.46 14.77
CA GLY A 309 -13.15 -3.65 15.95
C GLY A 309 -13.04 -5.11 16.32
N LEU A 310 -11.98 -5.43 17.05
CA LEU A 310 -11.72 -6.78 17.54
C LEU A 310 -11.73 -6.75 19.07
N SER A 311 -12.73 -7.40 19.67
CA SER A 311 -12.80 -7.47 21.13
C SER A 311 -11.96 -8.64 21.63
N VAL A 312 -11.34 -8.48 22.81
CA VAL A 312 -10.62 -9.58 23.48
C VAL A 312 -11.55 -10.75 23.71
N LYS A 313 -12.80 -10.49 24.09
CA LYS A 313 -13.81 -11.53 24.35
C LYS A 313 -14.04 -12.43 23.12
N ASN A 314 -14.13 -11.83 21.91
CA ASN A 314 -14.35 -12.60 20.68
C ASN A 314 -13.16 -13.49 20.31
N LEU A 315 -11.95 -13.13 20.78
CA LEU A 315 -10.74 -13.92 20.53
C LEU A 315 -10.53 -15.01 21.57
N GLN A 316 -11.02 -14.84 22.78
CA GLN A 316 -10.76 -15.77 23.90
C GLN A 316 -11.30 -17.19 23.68
N GLU A 317 -12.43 -17.29 22.96
CA GLU A 317 -13.12 -18.56 22.70
C GLU A 317 -12.66 -19.24 21.39
N ILE A 318 -11.65 -18.69 20.71
CA ILE A 318 -11.11 -19.29 19.48
C ILE A 318 -10.25 -20.50 19.87
N HIS A 319 -10.50 -21.62 19.22
CA HIS A 319 -9.65 -22.80 19.33
C HIS A 319 -8.43 -22.66 18.43
N ILE A 320 -7.25 -22.85 18.98
CA ILE A 320 -5.98 -22.81 18.26
C ILE A 320 -5.29 -24.18 18.33
N ILE A 321 -4.62 -24.54 17.26
CA ILE A 321 -3.87 -25.80 17.19
C ILE A 321 -2.70 -25.78 18.17
N MET A 322 -2.41 -26.94 18.76
CA MET A 322 -1.27 -27.14 19.64
C MET A 322 -0.27 -28.09 18.98
N VAL A 323 0.99 -27.66 18.96
CA VAL A 323 2.10 -28.37 18.33
C VAL A 323 3.23 -28.53 19.36
N PRO A 324 3.94 -29.68 19.40
CA PRO A 324 5.09 -29.88 20.28
C PRO A 324 6.14 -28.78 20.14
N ILE A 325 6.75 -28.34 21.23
CA ILE A 325 7.67 -27.19 21.25
C ILE A 325 8.87 -27.39 20.33
N ASP A 326 9.32 -28.59 20.11
CA ASP A 326 10.47 -28.88 19.23
C ASP A 326 10.11 -28.71 17.75
N GLU A 327 8.89 -29.04 17.34
CA GLU A 327 8.39 -28.76 15.99
C GLU A 327 8.20 -27.26 15.77
N GLN A 328 7.70 -26.53 16.80
CA GLN A 328 7.63 -25.06 16.75
C GLN A 328 9.00 -24.45 16.56
N ARG A 329 10.03 -24.94 17.26
CA ARG A 329 11.42 -24.47 17.13
C ARG A 329 12.00 -24.75 15.76
N GLN A 330 11.80 -25.95 15.20
CA GLN A 330 12.27 -26.30 13.86
C GLN A 330 11.67 -25.38 12.80
N PHE A 331 10.38 -25.13 12.88
CA PHE A 331 9.72 -24.18 11.98
C PHE A 331 10.25 -22.75 12.17
N ALA A 332 10.47 -22.31 13.41
CA ALA A 332 11.01 -20.99 13.69
C ALA A 332 12.42 -20.80 13.12
N GLU A 333 13.27 -21.82 13.13
CA GLU A 333 14.58 -21.77 12.50
C GLU A 333 14.47 -21.62 10.96
N PHE A 334 13.52 -22.29 10.33
CA PHE A 334 13.23 -22.09 8.90
C PHE A 334 12.82 -20.63 8.62
N VAL A 335 11.91 -20.06 9.42
CA VAL A 335 11.49 -18.64 9.26
C VAL A 335 12.68 -17.70 9.41
N LYS A 336 13.54 -17.90 10.43
CA LYS A 336 14.74 -17.08 10.62
C LYS A 336 15.70 -17.13 9.43
N GLN A 337 15.86 -18.30 8.80
CA GLN A 337 16.68 -18.43 7.59
C GLN A 337 16.11 -17.62 6.42
N ILE A 338 14.79 -17.66 6.22
CA ILE A 338 14.10 -16.85 5.21
C ILE A 338 14.27 -15.36 5.51
N ASP A 339 14.04 -14.92 6.75
CA ASP A 339 14.17 -13.51 7.14
C ASP A 339 15.62 -13.02 7.01
N LYS A 340 16.62 -13.84 7.32
CA LYS A 340 18.03 -13.52 7.04
C LYS A 340 18.28 -13.34 5.53
N SER A 341 17.67 -14.17 4.69
CA SER A 341 17.75 -14.02 3.23
C SER A 341 17.08 -12.72 2.74
N LYS A 342 15.94 -12.32 3.32
CA LYS A 342 15.32 -11.02 3.06
C LYS A 342 16.26 -9.86 3.39
N LEU A 343 16.89 -9.87 4.57
CA LEU A 343 17.81 -8.81 5.01
C LEU A 343 19.08 -8.71 4.16
N GLN A 344 19.70 -9.85 3.79
CA GLN A 344 20.88 -9.87 2.94
C GLN A 344 20.61 -9.27 1.56
N LYS A 345 19.42 -9.48 1.01
CA LYS A 345 19.00 -8.92 -0.27
C LYS A 345 18.73 -7.42 -0.21
N PHE A 346 18.38 -6.87 0.96
CA PHE A 346 18.28 -5.42 1.17
C PHE A 346 19.65 -4.72 1.29
N SER A 347 20.65 -5.38 1.88
CA SER A 347 21.97 -4.79 2.07
C SER A 347 22.86 -4.86 0.83
N ALA A 348 22.48 -5.62 -0.19
CA ALA A 348 23.21 -5.79 -1.45
C ALA A 348 22.68 -4.89 -2.60
N ALA A 349 21.71 -4.02 -2.34
CA ALA A 349 21.12 -3.04 -3.26
C ALA A 349 21.50 -1.62 -2.86
#